data_31fdd138f5e2a5b27c6f97285c2afbd4
#
_entry.id   31fdd138f5e2a5b27c6f97285c2afbd4
#
_cell.length_a   1.000
_cell.length_b   1.000
_cell.length_c   1.000
_cell.angle_alpha   90.00
_cell.angle_beta   90.00
_cell.angle_gamma   90.00
#
_symmetry.space_group_name_H-M   'P 1'
#
loop_
_entity.id
_entity.type
_entity.pdbx_description
1 polymer ?
#
loop_
_entity_poly.entity_id
_entity_poly.type
_entity_poly.pdbx_seq_one_letter_code
_entity_poly.pdbx_strand_id
1 'polypeptide(L)'
;MPASTSRDSSLDSRQHSVYGTRDADGARARLAVFIDVQNIYYTTRDTFGRQFDYRRLWAELERLGSIQHAYAYAIDRGDPKQQQFQQRLREIGFTVKLKPFIQRGDGSAKGDWDVGITIDVMEAALEVDEIILASGDGDFALLLDHVATRHAITTRVYGVEALTALALMKSAHHFREVDESLLMR
;
A
#
# COMPACT_ATOMS: atom_id res chain seq x y z
N MET A 1 51.06 32.85 1.81
CA MET A 1 49.68 33.05 2.24
C MET A 1 48.86 31.91 1.69
N PRO A 2 48.41 30.93 2.47
CA PRO A 2 47.61 29.80 1.94
C PRO A 2 46.13 30.12 1.96
N ALA A 3 45.47 29.78 0.86
CA ALA A 3 44.02 29.83 0.70
C ALA A 3 43.35 28.74 1.49
N SER A 4 42.35 29.08 2.29
CA SER A 4 41.53 28.18 3.09
C SER A 4 40.49 27.52 2.22
N THR A 5 40.51 26.19 2.21
CA THR A 5 39.54 25.33 1.57
C THR A 5 38.37 25.11 2.51
N SER A 6 37.22 25.67 2.23
CA SER A 6 35.97 25.34 2.91
C SER A 6 35.44 23.99 2.37
N ARG A 7 35.40 22.99 3.20
CA ARG A 7 34.69 21.76 2.91
C ARG A 7 33.21 21.98 3.19
N ASP A 8 32.43 21.96 2.12
CA ASP A 8 30.99 21.91 2.18
C ASP A 8 30.58 20.44 2.47
N SER A 9 30.14 20.21 3.69
CA SER A 9 29.61 18.93 4.14
C SER A 9 28.08 19.02 4.12
N SER A 10 27.50 18.84 2.94
CA SER A 10 26.06 18.60 2.81
C SER A 10 25.74 17.19 3.26
N LEU A 11 25.56 16.99 4.57
CA LEU A 11 25.07 15.78 5.17
C LEU A 11 23.58 15.62 4.86
N ASP A 12 23.33 14.58 4.12
CA ASP A 12 22.11 13.80 3.92
C ASP A 12 21.15 13.85 5.12
N SER A 13 20.12 14.67 5.03
CA SER A 13 19.01 14.73 5.97
C SER A 13 17.80 13.99 5.43
N ARG A 14 17.96 12.68 5.25
CA ARG A 14 16.81 11.77 5.16
C ARG A 14 16.28 11.51 6.56
N GLN A 15 15.67 12.50 7.14
CA GLN A 15 14.86 12.30 8.35
C GLN A 15 13.52 11.69 7.93
N HIS A 16 13.34 10.42 8.27
CA HIS A 16 12.05 9.74 8.24
C HIS A 16 11.12 10.50 9.18
N SER A 17 10.19 11.25 8.62
CA SER A 17 9.13 11.87 9.40
C SER A 17 8.22 10.80 9.96
N VAL A 18 8.39 10.47 11.23
CA VAL A 18 7.59 9.51 12.01
C VAL A 18 6.26 10.12 12.48
N TYR A 19 5.97 11.35 12.08
CA TYR A 19 4.76 12.06 12.52
C TYR A 19 3.67 11.94 11.48
N GLY A 20 2.46 11.55 11.94
CA GLY A 20 1.27 11.46 11.11
C GLY A 20 0.99 12.77 10.36
N THR A 21 0.58 12.64 9.13
CA THR A 21 0.15 13.78 8.32
C THR A 21 -1.07 14.44 8.97
N ARG A 22 -1.00 15.76 9.16
CA ARG A 22 -2.13 16.57 9.60
C ARG A 22 -2.64 17.34 8.39
N ASP A 23 -3.96 17.49 8.31
CA ASP A 23 -4.57 18.40 7.35
C ASP A 23 -4.26 19.87 7.68
N ALA A 24 -4.71 20.79 6.81
CA ALA A 24 -4.48 22.23 6.97
C ALA A 24 -5.08 22.80 8.27
N ASP A 25 -6.05 22.11 8.88
CA ASP A 25 -6.73 22.53 10.11
C ASP A 25 -6.15 21.86 11.37
N GLY A 26 -5.07 21.09 11.25
CA GLY A 26 -4.41 20.41 12.38
C GLY A 26 -5.11 19.12 12.84
N ALA A 27 -6.16 18.68 12.16
CA ALA A 27 -6.80 17.39 12.36
C ALA A 27 -5.92 16.26 11.78
N ARG A 28 -6.22 15.02 12.17
CA ARG A 28 -5.52 13.85 11.59
C ARG A 28 -5.99 13.61 10.17
N ALA A 29 -5.05 13.38 9.24
CA ALA A 29 -5.36 13.05 7.85
C ALA A 29 -6.33 11.84 7.76
N ARG A 30 -7.32 11.95 6.88
CA ARG A 30 -8.27 10.87 6.58
C ARG A 30 -7.65 9.94 5.56
N LEU A 31 -7.59 8.66 5.89
CA LEU A 31 -6.91 7.64 5.09
C LEU A 31 -7.91 6.68 4.45
N ALA A 32 -7.66 6.30 3.19
CA ALA A 32 -8.27 5.15 2.56
C ALA A 32 -7.18 4.14 2.17
N VAL A 33 -7.35 2.88 2.53
CA VAL A 33 -6.36 1.82 2.43
C VAL A 33 -6.86 0.71 1.51
N PHE A 34 -6.01 0.32 0.55
CA PHE A 34 -6.31 -0.66 -0.48
C PHE A 34 -5.19 -1.69 -0.54
N ILE A 35 -5.51 -2.94 -0.21
CA ILE A 35 -4.54 -4.03 -0.15
C ILE A 35 -4.77 -5.02 -1.28
N ASP A 36 -3.86 -5.10 -2.22
CA ASP A 36 -3.77 -6.19 -3.19
C ASP A 36 -3.15 -7.40 -2.48
N VAL A 37 -4.01 -8.23 -1.88
CA VAL A 37 -3.57 -9.35 -1.03
C VAL A 37 -2.71 -10.34 -1.79
N GLN A 38 -3.05 -10.62 -3.05
CA GLN A 38 -2.30 -11.58 -3.86
C GLN A 38 -0.89 -11.07 -4.16
N ASN A 39 -0.75 -9.83 -4.59
CA ASN A 39 0.54 -9.22 -4.88
C ASN A 39 1.43 -9.20 -3.63
N ILE A 40 0.91 -8.72 -2.50
CA ILE A 40 1.64 -8.67 -1.22
C ILE A 40 2.04 -10.07 -0.75
N TYR A 41 1.16 -11.06 -0.87
CA TYR A 41 1.47 -12.44 -0.49
C TYR A 41 2.64 -13.01 -1.29
N TYR A 42 2.61 -12.89 -2.62
CA TYR A 42 3.67 -13.44 -3.47
C TYR A 42 4.98 -12.71 -3.30
N THR A 43 4.96 -11.38 -3.28
CA THR A 43 6.19 -10.58 -3.20
C THR A 43 6.92 -10.74 -1.86
N THR A 44 6.19 -10.80 -0.74
CA THR A 44 6.80 -11.02 0.58
C THR A 44 7.32 -12.45 0.75
N ARG A 45 6.56 -13.43 0.25
CA ARG A 45 7.01 -14.82 0.28
C ARG A 45 8.26 -15.04 -0.58
N ASP A 46 8.27 -14.50 -1.79
CA ASP A 46 9.36 -14.72 -2.74
C ASP A 46 10.66 -14.01 -2.31
N THR A 47 10.54 -12.85 -1.66
CA THR A 47 11.71 -12.08 -1.20
C THR A 47 12.19 -12.51 0.17
N PHE A 48 11.28 -12.73 1.12
CA PHE A 48 11.64 -12.93 2.53
C PHE A 48 11.36 -14.35 3.05
N GLY A 49 10.64 -15.17 2.29
CA GLY A 49 10.16 -16.47 2.77
C GLY A 49 9.15 -16.37 3.94
N ARG A 50 8.57 -15.18 4.17
CA ARG A 50 7.73 -14.85 5.31
C ARG A 50 6.42 -14.21 4.87
N GLN A 51 5.42 -14.27 5.75
CA GLN A 51 4.12 -13.66 5.50
C GLN A 51 4.09 -12.22 5.98
N PHE A 52 3.31 -11.39 5.29
CA PHE A 52 3.05 -10.02 5.66
C PHE A 52 2.19 -9.94 6.93
N ASP A 53 2.50 -9.02 7.83
CA ASP A 53 1.78 -8.81 9.08
C ASP A 53 0.82 -7.62 8.97
N TYR A 54 -0.44 -7.92 8.68
CA TYR A 54 -1.49 -6.92 8.50
C TYR A 54 -1.83 -6.17 9.80
N ARG A 55 -1.59 -6.76 10.98
CA ARG A 55 -1.80 -6.06 12.26
C ARG A 55 -0.75 -4.98 12.47
N ARG A 56 0.50 -5.25 12.10
CA ARG A 56 1.56 -4.26 12.18
C ARG A 56 1.35 -3.13 11.17
N LEU A 57 0.90 -3.46 9.96
CA LEU A 57 0.48 -2.45 9.00
C LEU A 57 -0.62 -1.57 9.60
N TRP A 58 -1.68 -2.17 10.13
CA TRP A 58 -2.79 -1.42 10.73
C TRP A 58 -2.31 -0.46 11.82
N ALA A 59 -1.46 -0.95 12.74
CA ALA A 59 -0.89 -0.11 13.80
C ALA A 59 0.00 1.03 13.26
N GLU A 60 0.71 0.83 12.14
CA GLU A 60 1.46 1.89 11.46
C GLU A 60 0.51 2.92 10.84
N LEU A 61 -0.55 2.48 10.18
CA LEU A 61 -1.55 3.35 9.57
C LEU A 61 -2.31 4.20 10.60
N GLU A 62 -2.65 3.64 11.74
CA GLU A 62 -3.29 4.38 12.85
C GLU A 62 -2.40 5.51 13.39
N ARG A 63 -1.10 5.42 13.24
CA ARG A 63 -0.18 6.52 13.59
C ARG A 63 -0.15 7.61 12.52
N LEU A 64 -0.34 7.23 11.24
CA LEU A 64 -0.35 8.18 10.12
C LEU A 64 -1.61 9.05 10.12
N GLY A 65 -2.77 8.46 10.36
CA GLY A 65 -4.03 9.20 10.24
C GLY A 65 -5.23 8.45 10.80
N SER A 66 -6.42 8.91 10.41
CA SER A 66 -7.70 8.30 10.73
C SER A 66 -8.16 7.45 9.55
N ILE A 67 -8.24 6.13 9.74
CA ILE A 67 -8.64 5.20 8.68
C ILE A 67 -10.15 5.31 8.48
N GLN A 68 -10.58 5.83 7.31
CA GLN A 68 -11.97 5.97 6.92
C GLN A 68 -12.46 4.74 6.14
N HIS A 69 -11.60 4.23 5.24
CA HIS A 69 -11.85 3.06 4.43
C HIS A 69 -10.64 2.14 4.47
N ALA A 70 -10.86 0.84 4.58
CA ALA A 70 -9.80 -0.16 4.51
C ALA A 70 -10.33 -1.41 3.80
N TYR A 71 -9.85 -1.65 2.59
CA TYR A 71 -10.25 -2.77 1.76
C TYR A 71 -9.09 -3.73 1.53
N ALA A 72 -9.37 -5.02 1.65
CA ALA A 72 -8.45 -6.08 1.28
C ALA A 72 -9.09 -6.93 0.17
N TYR A 73 -8.42 -7.00 -0.97
CA TYR A 73 -8.90 -7.67 -2.17
C TYR A 73 -8.27 -9.03 -2.29
N ALA A 74 -9.10 -10.07 -2.27
CA ALA A 74 -8.65 -11.45 -2.30
C ALA A 74 -9.47 -12.29 -3.30
N ILE A 75 -8.94 -13.47 -3.61
CA ILE A 75 -9.60 -14.44 -4.47
C ILE A 75 -10.13 -15.56 -3.59
N ASP A 76 -11.42 -15.91 -3.75
CA ASP A 76 -12.04 -17.01 -3.05
C ASP A 76 -11.80 -18.32 -3.81
N ARG A 77 -11.04 -19.23 -3.20
CA ARG A 77 -10.80 -20.60 -3.70
C ARG A 77 -11.59 -21.66 -2.93
N GLY A 78 -12.43 -21.24 -1.96
CA GLY A 78 -13.19 -22.16 -1.11
C GLY A 78 -12.33 -22.92 -0.10
N ASP A 79 -11.08 -22.57 0.10
CA ASP A 79 -10.15 -23.21 1.03
C ASP A 79 -10.42 -22.73 2.48
N PRO A 80 -10.58 -23.64 3.46
CA PRO A 80 -10.77 -23.28 4.87
C PRO A 80 -9.66 -22.40 5.46
N LYS A 81 -8.40 -22.60 5.05
CA LYS A 81 -7.28 -21.76 5.50
C LYS A 81 -7.41 -20.32 4.99
N GLN A 82 -7.87 -20.15 3.75
CA GLN A 82 -8.16 -18.83 3.22
C GLN A 82 -9.31 -18.16 3.95
N GLN A 83 -10.35 -18.89 4.29
CA GLN A 83 -11.48 -18.36 5.08
C GLN A 83 -11.03 -17.87 6.45
N GLN A 84 -10.14 -18.59 7.14
CA GLN A 84 -9.55 -18.17 8.41
C GLN A 84 -8.70 -16.89 8.23
N PHE A 85 -7.92 -16.81 7.17
CA PHE A 85 -7.13 -15.63 6.84
C PHE A 85 -8.03 -14.41 6.58
N GLN A 86 -9.07 -14.58 5.78
CA GLN A 86 -10.05 -13.53 5.51
C GLN A 86 -10.75 -13.06 6.78
N GLN A 87 -11.10 -14.00 7.69
CA GLN A 87 -11.69 -13.66 8.97
C GLN A 87 -10.72 -12.82 9.83
N ARG A 88 -9.45 -13.17 9.87
CA ARG A 88 -8.42 -12.37 10.58
C ARG A 88 -8.30 -10.95 10.03
N LEU A 89 -8.39 -10.77 8.71
CA LEU A 89 -8.41 -9.44 8.09
C LEU A 89 -9.61 -8.62 8.56
N ARG A 90 -10.80 -9.23 8.61
CA ARG A 90 -12.01 -8.56 9.12
C ARG A 90 -11.88 -8.18 10.59
N GLU A 91 -11.29 -9.04 11.42
CA GLU A 91 -11.04 -8.77 12.85
C GLU A 91 -10.05 -7.63 13.08
N ILE A 92 -9.12 -7.40 12.16
CA ILE A 92 -8.22 -6.23 12.19
C ILE A 92 -8.98 -4.95 11.89
N GLY A 93 -9.96 -4.99 10.98
CA GLY A 93 -10.74 -3.83 10.56
C GLY A 93 -10.92 -3.71 9.05
N PHE A 94 -10.35 -4.62 8.25
CA PHE A 94 -10.49 -4.58 6.80
C PHE A 94 -11.86 -5.10 6.35
N THR A 95 -12.45 -4.41 5.37
CA THR A 95 -13.52 -4.97 4.54
C THR A 95 -12.88 -5.86 3.48
N VAL A 96 -13.14 -7.15 3.53
CA VAL A 96 -12.59 -8.12 2.57
C VAL A 96 -13.51 -8.21 1.36
N LYS A 97 -12.98 -7.88 0.19
CA LYS A 97 -13.66 -8.03 -1.10
C LYS A 97 -13.15 -9.29 -1.79
N LEU A 98 -14.07 -10.15 -2.22
CA LEU A 98 -13.76 -11.47 -2.79
C LEU A 98 -14.22 -11.56 -4.24
N LYS A 99 -13.38 -12.14 -5.10
CA LYS A 99 -13.75 -12.67 -6.41
C LYS A 99 -13.65 -14.18 -6.41
N PRO A 100 -14.56 -14.90 -7.10
CA PRO A 100 -14.40 -16.34 -7.29
C PRO A 100 -13.15 -16.62 -8.14
N PHE A 101 -12.46 -17.70 -7.82
CA PHE A 101 -11.36 -18.20 -8.64
C PHE A 101 -11.94 -18.78 -9.94
N ILE A 102 -11.59 -18.21 -11.08
CA ILE A 102 -12.00 -18.71 -12.38
C ILE A 102 -10.75 -19.25 -13.10
N GLN A 103 -10.70 -20.58 -13.24
CA GLN A 103 -9.70 -21.24 -14.07
C GLN A 103 -10.21 -21.28 -15.51
N ARG A 104 -9.45 -20.72 -16.45
CA ARG A 104 -9.75 -20.81 -17.88
C ARG A 104 -9.34 -22.18 -18.43
N GLY A 105 -9.99 -22.62 -19.53
CA GLY A 105 -9.68 -23.89 -20.19
C GLY A 105 -8.27 -23.98 -20.77
N ASP A 106 -7.55 -22.86 -20.91
CA ASP A 106 -6.15 -22.78 -21.34
C ASP A 106 -5.14 -22.89 -20.19
N GLY A 107 -5.61 -23.16 -18.96
CA GLY A 107 -4.78 -23.25 -17.75
C GLY A 107 -4.44 -21.91 -17.11
N SER A 108 -4.81 -20.77 -17.72
CA SER A 108 -4.63 -19.45 -17.11
C SER A 108 -5.69 -19.18 -16.03
N ALA A 109 -5.30 -18.49 -14.95
CA ALA A 109 -6.24 -18.02 -13.93
C ALA A 109 -6.49 -16.53 -14.17
N LYS A 110 -7.77 -16.14 -14.24
CA LYS A 110 -8.16 -14.73 -14.21
C LYS A 110 -8.67 -14.38 -12.82
N GLY A 111 -8.00 -13.48 -12.14
CA GLY A 111 -8.35 -13.14 -10.78
C GLY A 111 -7.64 -11.90 -10.25
N ASP A 112 -7.27 -10.96 -11.13
CA ASP A 112 -6.80 -9.67 -10.68
C ASP A 112 -7.95 -8.78 -10.18
N TRP A 113 -7.63 -7.84 -9.32
CA TRP A 113 -8.55 -6.86 -8.76
C TRP A 113 -8.30 -5.44 -9.28
N ASP A 114 -7.49 -5.27 -10.34
CA ASP A 114 -7.01 -3.97 -10.80
C ASP A 114 -8.15 -2.99 -11.09
N VAL A 115 -9.16 -3.45 -11.83
CA VAL A 115 -10.35 -2.63 -12.11
C VAL A 115 -11.14 -2.34 -10.84
N GLY A 116 -11.34 -3.32 -9.97
CA GLY A 116 -12.06 -3.14 -8.70
C GLY A 116 -11.35 -2.17 -7.76
N ILE A 117 -10.04 -2.32 -7.59
CA ILE A 117 -9.20 -1.41 -6.82
C ILE A 117 -9.26 -0.01 -7.42
N THR A 118 -9.15 0.12 -8.74
CA THR A 118 -9.21 1.41 -9.44
C THR A 118 -10.51 2.15 -9.17
N ILE A 119 -11.65 1.47 -9.27
CA ILE A 119 -12.97 2.06 -9.01
C ILE A 119 -13.05 2.55 -7.56
N ASP A 120 -12.72 1.69 -6.61
CA ASP A 120 -12.81 2.02 -5.17
C ASP A 120 -11.86 3.15 -4.77
N VAL A 121 -10.65 3.20 -5.34
CA VAL A 121 -9.69 4.29 -5.11
C VAL A 121 -10.24 5.61 -5.64
N MET A 122 -10.80 5.62 -6.84
CA MET A 122 -11.37 6.84 -7.44
C MET A 122 -12.55 7.36 -6.63
N GLU A 123 -13.41 6.48 -6.11
CA GLU A 123 -14.52 6.87 -5.24
C GLU A 123 -14.02 7.43 -3.90
N ALA A 124 -13.10 6.74 -3.23
CA ALA A 124 -12.55 7.17 -1.95
C ALA A 124 -11.76 8.49 -2.06
N ALA A 125 -11.16 8.76 -3.21
CA ALA A 125 -10.41 9.98 -3.48
C ALA A 125 -11.23 11.27 -3.29
N LEU A 126 -12.54 11.18 -3.29
CA LEU A 126 -13.45 12.32 -3.05
C LEU A 126 -13.66 12.61 -1.56
N GLU A 127 -13.26 11.71 -0.67
CA GLU A 127 -13.64 11.73 0.75
C GLU A 127 -12.44 11.77 1.71
N VAL A 128 -11.22 11.52 1.22
CA VAL A 128 -10.03 11.35 2.06
C VAL A 128 -8.90 12.29 1.68
N ASP A 129 -7.88 12.36 2.51
CA ASP A 129 -6.71 13.22 2.32
C ASP A 129 -5.50 12.42 1.78
N GLU A 130 -5.45 11.13 2.04
CA GLU A 130 -4.38 10.24 1.59
C GLU A 130 -4.92 8.87 1.14
N ILE A 131 -4.48 8.45 -0.04
CA ILE A 131 -4.68 7.09 -0.57
C ILE A 131 -3.45 6.25 -0.27
N ILE A 132 -3.67 5.08 0.32
CA ILE A 132 -2.64 4.10 0.65
C ILE A 132 -2.90 2.83 -0.13
N LEU A 133 -1.96 2.45 -0.99
CA LEU A 133 -2.00 1.25 -1.80
C LEU A 133 -0.88 0.29 -1.37
N ALA A 134 -1.24 -0.94 -1.04
CA ALA A 134 -0.28 -2.03 -0.83
C ALA A 134 -0.29 -2.95 -2.06
N SER A 135 0.62 -2.72 -2.98
CA SER A 135 0.87 -3.49 -4.19
C SER A 135 2.21 -3.07 -4.80
N GLY A 136 2.81 -3.97 -5.58
CA GLY A 136 3.98 -3.66 -6.42
C GLY A 136 3.65 -3.51 -7.92
N ASP A 137 2.37 -3.59 -8.29
CA ASP A 137 1.94 -3.61 -9.67
C ASP A 137 2.03 -2.22 -10.32
N GLY A 138 2.81 -2.14 -11.41
CA GLY A 138 3.02 -0.91 -12.17
C GLY A 138 1.80 -0.35 -12.86
N ASP A 139 0.76 -1.17 -13.09
CA ASP A 139 -0.47 -0.74 -13.74
C ASP A 139 -1.23 0.31 -12.90
N PHE A 140 -1.00 0.33 -11.58
CA PHE A 140 -1.55 1.35 -10.68
C PHE A 140 -0.84 2.71 -10.74
N ALA A 141 0.30 2.84 -11.42
CA ALA A 141 0.99 4.11 -11.53
C ALA A 141 0.11 5.21 -12.13
N LEU A 142 -0.60 4.89 -13.22
CA LEU A 142 -1.54 5.82 -13.87
C LEU A 142 -2.67 6.24 -12.94
N LEU A 143 -3.19 5.32 -12.12
CA LEU A 143 -4.23 5.60 -11.14
C LEU A 143 -3.76 6.59 -10.09
N LEU A 144 -2.56 6.37 -9.51
CA LEU A 144 -2.02 7.26 -8.48
C LEU A 144 -1.73 8.66 -9.03
N ASP A 145 -1.15 8.78 -10.23
CA ASP A 145 -0.95 10.06 -10.90
C ASP A 145 -2.28 10.79 -11.12
N HIS A 146 -3.30 10.06 -11.53
CA HIS A 146 -4.62 10.62 -11.79
C HIS A 146 -5.25 11.20 -10.52
N VAL A 147 -5.34 10.43 -9.44
CA VAL A 147 -5.98 10.91 -8.20
C VAL A 147 -5.18 12.01 -7.53
N ALA A 148 -3.85 11.94 -7.54
CA ALA A 148 -2.99 12.99 -7.02
C ALA A 148 -3.20 14.32 -7.75
N THR A 149 -3.28 14.28 -9.10
CA THR A 149 -3.42 15.49 -9.92
C THR A 149 -4.85 16.05 -9.87
N ARG A 150 -5.87 15.18 -9.92
CA ARG A 150 -7.28 15.62 -10.03
C ARG A 150 -7.89 16.02 -8.70
N HIS A 151 -7.44 15.42 -7.61
CA HIS A 151 -8.06 15.61 -6.29
C HIS A 151 -7.10 16.21 -5.26
N ALA A 152 -5.85 16.53 -5.65
CA ALA A 152 -4.82 17.06 -4.75
C ALA A 152 -4.58 16.19 -3.50
N ILE A 153 -4.65 14.86 -3.68
CA ILE A 153 -4.54 13.87 -2.61
C ILE A 153 -3.10 13.40 -2.49
N THR A 154 -2.65 13.15 -1.28
CA THR A 154 -1.39 12.45 -1.02
C THR A 154 -1.55 10.96 -1.35
N THR A 155 -0.55 10.37 -1.99
CA THR A 155 -0.53 8.95 -2.31
C THR A 155 0.68 8.26 -1.66
N ARG A 156 0.44 7.09 -1.10
CA ARG A 156 1.48 6.26 -0.45
C ARG A 156 1.38 4.83 -0.93
N VAL A 157 2.52 4.23 -1.28
CA VAL A 157 2.60 2.83 -1.68
C VAL A 157 3.40 2.05 -0.66
N TYR A 158 2.87 0.90 -0.27
CA TYR A 158 3.58 -0.15 0.45
C TYR A 158 3.91 -1.28 -0.51
N GLY A 159 5.16 -1.66 -0.62
CA GLY A 159 5.58 -2.72 -1.52
C GLY A 159 6.95 -3.29 -1.17
N VAL A 160 7.24 -4.48 -1.69
CA VAL A 160 8.59 -5.04 -1.64
C VAL A 160 9.42 -4.35 -2.71
N GLU A 161 10.43 -3.59 -2.34
CA GLU A 161 11.17 -2.71 -3.26
C GLU A 161 11.67 -3.45 -4.50
N ALA A 162 12.31 -4.61 -4.31
CA ALA A 162 12.86 -5.42 -5.39
C ALA A 162 11.81 -5.95 -6.40
N LEU A 163 10.53 -6.01 -6.00
CA LEU A 163 9.42 -6.54 -6.79
C LEU A 163 8.31 -5.50 -7.04
N THR A 164 8.62 -4.23 -6.78
CA THR A 164 7.72 -3.10 -7.08
C THR A 164 8.17 -2.40 -8.35
N ALA A 165 7.24 -2.17 -9.26
CA ALA A 165 7.53 -1.46 -10.51
C ALA A 165 8.03 -0.03 -10.22
N LEU A 166 9.11 0.36 -10.88
CA LEU A 166 9.71 1.70 -10.71
C LEU A 166 8.72 2.82 -11.03
N ALA A 167 7.86 2.60 -12.04
CA ALA A 167 6.81 3.56 -12.39
C ALA A 167 5.85 3.81 -11.21
N LEU A 168 5.45 2.76 -10.48
CA LEU A 168 4.59 2.88 -9.31
C LEU A 168 5.27 3.64 -8.17
N MET A 169 6.53 3.31 -7.88
CA MET A 169 7.30 4.03 -6.85
C MET A 169 7.45 5.52 -7.18
N LYS A 170 7.63 5.87 -8.46
CA LYS A 170 7.75 7.28 -8.90
C LYS A 170 6.43 8.04 -8.87
N SER A 171 5.31 7.38 -9.10
CA SER A 171 3.97 7.98 -9.08
C SER A 171 3.47 8.25 -7.66
N ALA A 172 3.99 7.57 -6.66
CA ALA A 172 3.62 7.79 -5.26
C ALA A 172 4.37 8.97 -4.65
N HIS A 173 3.68 9.77 -3.84
CA HIS A 173 4.36 10.80 -3.03
C HIS A 173 5.26 10.16 -1.98
N HIS A 174 4.85 9.02 -1.44
CA HIS A 174 5.62 8.25 -0.46
C HIS A 174 5.66 6.78 -0.86
N PHE A 175 6.84 6.20 -0.85
CA PHE A 175 7.04 4.77 -0.94
C PHE A 175 7.55 4.23 0.40
N ARG A 176 6.83 3.28 0.97
CA ARG A 176 7.21 2.58 2.20
C ARG A 176 7.58 1.14 1.85
N GLU A 177 8.86 0.87 1.87
CA GLU A 177 9.39 -0.48 1.66
C GLU A 177 8.86 -1.44 2.73
N VAL A 178 8.44 -2.63 2.30
CA VAL A 178 8.14 -3.75 3.21
C VAL A 178 9.46 -4.34 3.69
N ASP A 179 9.70 -4.22 4.98
CA ASP A 179 10.84 -4.76 5.69
C ASP A 179 10.42 -5.71 6.82
N GLU A 180 11.37 -6.18 7.63
CA GLU A 180 11.11 -7.10 8.74
C GLU A 180 10.08 -6.59 9.76
N SER A 181 9.91 -5.27 9.89
CA SER A 181 8.95 -4.69 10.81
C SER A 181 7.49 -4.95 10.41
N LEU A 182 7.25 -5.25 9.13
CA LEU A 182 5.95 -5.56 8.56
C LEU A 182 5.75 -7.06 8.25
N LEU A 183 6.67 -7.91 8.68
CA LEU A 183 6.61 -9.36 8.45
C LEU A 183 6.27 -10.12 9.74
N MET A 184 5.53 -11.20 9.61
CA MET A 184 5.27 -12.13 10.73
C MET A 184 6.59 -12.74 11.22
N ARG A 185 6.70 -13.00 12.52
CA ARG A 185 7.86 -13.68 13.13
C ARG A 185 7.87 -15.17 12.81
#